data_a2bc2c2de17e9d8bf45e5e18a9eaf535
#
_entry.id   a2bc2c2de17e9d8bf45e5e18a9eaf535
#
_cell.length_a   1.000
_cell.length_b   1.000
_cell.length_c   1.000
_cell.angle_alpha   90.00
_cell.angle_beta   90.00
_cell.angle_gamma   90.00
#
_symmetry.space_group_name_H-M   'P 1'
#
loop_
_entity.id
_entity.type
_entity.pdbx_description
1 polymer ?
#
loop_
_entity_poly.entity_id
_entity_poly.type
_entity_poly.pdbx_seq_one_letter_code
_entity_poly.pdbx_strand_id
1 'polypeptide(L)'
;MNTEPLQPLEAEVETVSASDFRFDGGAATYWGTGLLATIITVFTFGLGYPFALVLLERWKAKHTYIEGRKLKFNASAWGLIGRWILWVLLTIITFGIYSFWVQPRIMRWKIEHLEFDATSTADNPAPAEGRSDVPAFRFDGGAATYWGTGLLAFLVTIFTLGLAFPFALVLKLRWKAKHTYIEGRQVSFDGTGFGLFGNWLKWMFLTLITVGIYSFWIQPRLIKWSVEHQSLS
;
A
#
# COMPACT_ATOMS: atom_id res chain seq x y z
N MET A 1 30.96 -33.03 47.71
CA MET A 1 29.66 -33.02 47.02
C MET A 1 29.29 -31.58 46.79
N ASN A 2 29.69 -31.05 45.63
CA ASN A 2 29.34 -29.69 45.22
C ASN A 2 28.03 -29.76 44.45
N THR A 3 26.97 -29.26 45.05
CA THR A 3 25.71 -29.02 44.37
C THR A 3 25.76 -27.64 43.77
N GLU A 4 26.09 -27.57 42.48
CA GLU A 4 25.98 -26.38 41.69
C GLU A 4 24.48 -26.10 41.45
N PRO A 5 23.96 -24.91 41.75
CA PRO A 5 22.58 -24.60 41.45
C PRO A 5 22.39 -24.48 39.95
N LEU A 6 21.45 -25.28 39.43
CA LEU A 6 20.97 -25.17 38.05
C LEU A 6 20.44 -23.74 37.83
N GLN A 7 21.18 -22.99 37.04
CA GLN A 7 20.65 -21.73 36.49
C GLN A 7 19.42 -22.06 35.63
N PRO A 8 18.27 -21.34 35.82
CA PRO A 8 17.19 -21.44 34.85
C PRO A 8 17.73 -20.96 33.51
N LEU A 9 17.62 -21.79 32.49
CA LEU A 9 17.69 -21.35 31.10
C LEU A 9 16.55 -20.36 30.90
N GLU A 10 16.83 -19.08 31.15
CA GLU A 10 16.03 -18.01 30.59
C GLU A 10 16.15 -18.21 29.08
N ALA A 11 15.14 -18.85 28.52
CA ALA A 11 14.93 -18.85 27.09
C ALA A 11 14.85 -17.37 26.71
N GLU A 12 15.94 -16.87 26.15
CA GLU A 12 16.01 -15.61 25.45
C GLU A 12 14.96 -15.72 24.34
N VAL A 13 13.74 -15.35 24.68
CA VAL A 13 12.69 -15.07 23.71
C VAL A 13 13.21 -13.88 22.95
N GLU A 14 14.02 -14.20 21.93
CA GLU A 14 14.35 -13.29 20.87
C GLU A 14 12.99 -12.83 20.31
N THR A 15 12.50 -11.72 20.86
CA THR A 15 11.40 -10.97 20.26
C THR A 15 11.92 -10.48 18.92
N VAL A 16 11.92 -11.38 17.95
CA VAL A 16 11.95 -11.00 16.55
C VAL A 16 10.76 -10.09 16.41
N SER A 17 11.02 -8.80 16.45
CA SER A 17 10.11 -7.77 15.95
C SER A 17 9.98 -8.04 14.44
N ALA A 18 9.27 -9.11 14.11
CA ALA A 18 8.78 -9.33 12.77
C ALA A 18 7.87 -8.12 12.53
N SER A 19 8.24 -7.27 11.58
CA SER A 19 7.37 -6.18 11.16
C SER A 19 5.98 -6.79 10.93
N ASP A 20 4.95 -6.23 11.58
CA ASP A 20 3.57 -6.71 11.48
C ASP A 20 3.13 -6.87 10.02
N PHE A 21 3.85 -6.22 9.13
CA PHE A 21 3.60 -6.18 7.69
C PHE A 21 4.79 -6.74 6.90
N ARG A 22 4.52 -7.66 5.98
CA ARG A 22 5.51 -8.24 5.06
C ARG A 22 5.02 -8.21 3.62
N PHE A 23 5.96 -8.02 2.66
CA PHE A 23 5.69 -8.03 1.23
C PHE A 23 6.70 -8.89 0.46
N ASP A 24 6.20 -9.82 -0.37
CA ASP A 24 7.01 -10.75 -1.15
C ASP A 24 6.89 -10.61 -2.68
N GLY A 25 6.22 -9.55 -3.16
CA GLY A 25 5.99 -9.31 -4.58
C GLY A 25 7.26 -9.04 -5.40
N GLY A 26 7.42 -9.76 -6.49
CA GLY A 26 8.56 -9.65 -7.40
C GLY A 26 8.35 -8.66 -8.55
N ALA A 27 9.46 -8.16 -9.13
CA ALA A 27 9.42 -7.19 -10.22
C ALA A 27 8.79 -7.76 -11.51
N ALA A 28 9.12 -9.00 -11.86
CA ALA A 28 8.61 -9.62 -13.09
C ALA A 28 7.09 -9.77 -13.07
N THR A 29 6.52 -10.27 -11.98
CA THR A 29 5.07 -10.43 -11.82
C THR A 29 4.35 -9.08 -11.69
N TYR A 30 4.99 -8.08 -11.06
CA TYR A 30 4.47 -6.72 -11.00
C TYR A 30 4.30 -6.12 -12.40
N TRP A 31 5.36 -6.17 -13.20
CA TRP A 31 5.35 -5.59 -14.54
C TRP A 31 4.48 -6.38 -15.51
N GLY A 32 4.44 -7.72 -15.43
CA GLY A 32 3.51 -8.53 -16.21
C GLY A 32 2.05 -8.14 -15.93
N THR A 33 1.68 -8.00 -14.66
CA THR A 33 0.35 -7.53 -14.25
C THR A 33 0.10 -6.08 -14.68
N GLY A 34 1.10 -5.20 -14.52
CA GLY A 34 1.05 -3.80 -14.90
C GLY A 34 0.89 -3.60 -16.41
N LEU A 35 1.61 -4.39 -17.23
CA LEU A 35 1.49 -4.35 -18.68
C LEU A 35 0.06 -4.73 -19.11
N LEU A 36 -0.48 -5.82 -18.58
CA LEU A 36 -1.85 -6.24 -18.87
C LEU A 36 -2.86 -5.16 -18.44
N ALA A 37 -2.70 -4.57 -17.27
CA ALA A 37 -3.54 -3.47 -16.78
C ALA A 37 -3.46 -2.24 -17.69
N THR A 38 -2.26 -1.92 -18.21
CA THR A 38 -2.05 -0.82 -19.16
C THR A 38 -2.73 -1.11 -20.49
N ILE A 39 -2.56 -2.30 -21.04
CA ILE A 39 -3.23 -2.73 -22.28
C ILE A 39 -4.74 -2.58 -22.15
N ILE A 40 -5.34 -3.13 -21.09
CA ILE A 40 -6.79 -3.00 -20.84
C ILE A 40 -7.22 -1.53 -20.80
N THR A 41 -6.47 -0.68 -20.10
CA THR A 41 -6.82 0.74 -19.94
C THR A 41 -6.72 1.50 -21.26
N VAL A 42 -5.63 1.31 -22.01
CA VAL A 42 -5.36 2.03 -23.26
C VAL A 42 -6.36 1.60 -24.36
N PHE A 43 -6.54 0.29 -24.58
CA PHE A 43 -7.44 -0.22 -25.63
C PHE A 43 -8.92 0.07 -25.35
N THR A 44 -9.29 0.37 -24.11
CA THR A 44 -10.65 0.77 -23.75
C THR A 44 -10.81 2.28 -23.56
N PHE A 45 -9.81 3.09 -23.94
CA PHE A 45 -9.81 4.55 -23.75
C PHE A 45 -10.12 4.94 -22.29
N GLY A 46 -9.59 4.19 -21.31
CA GLY A 46 -9.79 4.43 -19.88
C GLY A 46 -11.08 3.83 -19.29
N LEU A 47 -12.03 3.35 -20.09
CA LEU A 47 -13.24 2.71 -19.57
C LEU A 47 -12.95 1.40 -18.84
N GLY A 48 -11.90 0.69 -19.24
CA GLY A 48 -11.44 -0.53 -18.60
C GLY A 48 -10.58 -0.33 -17.33
N TYR A 49 -10.36 0.90 -16.90
CA TYR A 49 -9.57 1.20 -15.70
C TYR A 49 -10.02 0.44 -14.44
N PRO A 50 -11.32 0.21 -14.16
CA PRO A 50 -11.76 -0.63 -13.05
C PRO A 50 -11.19 -2.06 -13.08
N PHE A 51 -11.09 -2.66 -14.25
CA PHE A 51 -10.51 -4.01 -14.42
C PHE A 51 -8.99 -3.99 -14.16
N ALA A 52 -8.29 -3.00 -14.72
CA ALA A 52 -6.88 -2.79 -14.48
C ALA A 52 -6.58 -2.56 -12.99
N LEU A 53 -7.41 -1.76 -12.32
CA LEU A 53 -7.32 -1.48 -10.91
C LEU A 53 -7.47 -2.75 -10.06
N VAL A 54 -8.53 -3.54 -10.30
CA VAL A 54 -8.77 -4.80 -9.58
C VAL A 54 -7.61 -5.77 -9.79
N LEU A 55 -7.09 -5.87 -11.01
CA LEU A 55 -5.96 -6.75 -11.32
C LEU A 55 -4.71 -6.39 -10.50
N LEU A 56 -4.36 -5.10 -10.46
CA LEU A 56 -3.21 -4.60 -9.71
C LEU A 56 -3.40 -4.75 -8.18
N GLU A 57 -4.61 -4.46 -7.66
CA GLU A 57 -4.86 -4.58 -6.22
C GLU A 57 -4.92 -6.05 -5.78
N ARG A 58 -5.44 -6.96 -6.60
CA ARG A 58 -5.36 -8.41 -6.36
C ARG A 58 -3.91 -8.89 -6.30
N TRP A 59 -3.08 -8.42 -7.22
CA TRP A 59 -1.65 -8.75 -7.20
C TRP A 59 -0.98 -8.25 -5.91
N LYS A 60 -1.22 -6.99 -5.52
CA LYS A 60 -0.66 -6.43 -4.28
C LYS A 60 -1.14 -7.19 -3.04
N ALA A 61 -2.44 -7.42 -2.91
CA ALA A 61 -3.02 -8.13 -1.78
C ALA A 61 -2.42 -9.54 -1.65
N LYS A 62 -2.33 -10.27 -2.77
CA LYS A 62 -1.74 -11.62 -2.80
C LYS A 62 -0.31 -11.68 -2.24
N HIS A 63 0.44 -10.59 -2.35
CA HIS A 63 1.83 -10.49 -1.92
C HIS A 63 2.02 -9.71 -0.63
N THR A 64 0.94 -9.34 0.06
CA THR A 64 0.98 -8.63 1.35
C THR A 64 0.49 -9.53 2.46
N TYR A 65 1.25 -9.54 3.55
CA TYR A 65 0.93 -10.26 4.78
C TYR A 65 0.90 -9.29 5.95
N ILE A 66 -0.07 -9.44 6.84
CA ILE A 66 -0.22 -8.68 8.07
C ILE A 66 -0.33 -9.66 9.22
N GLU A 67 0.59 -9.57 10.19
CA GLU A 67 0.66 -10.51 11.32
C GLU A 67 0.67 -11.99 10.88
N GLY A 68 1.39 -12.30 9.78
CA GLY A 68 1.43 -13.64 9.19
C GLY A 68 0.22 -14.04 8.35
N ARG A 69 -0.86 -13.27 8.38
CA ARG A 69 -2.09 -13.53 7.60
C ARG A 69 -2.00 -12.89 6.21
N LYS A 70 -2.24 -13.65 5.18
CA LYS A 70 -2.23 -13.18 3.78
C LYS A 70 -3.46 -12.34 3.48
N LEU A 71 -3.28 -11.31 2.66
CA LEU A 71 -4.39 -10.49 2.18
C LEU A 71 -4.99 -11.05 0.88
N LYS A 72 -6.29 -10.80 0.73
CA LYS A 72 -7.06 -11.02 -0.48
C LYS A 72 -7.84 -9.77 -0.85
N PHE A 73 -7.94 -9.48 -2.13
CA PHE A 73 -8.76 -8.37 -2.63
C PHE A 73 -10.03 -8.93 -3.26
N ASN A 74 -11.18 -8.71 -2.61
CA ASN A 74 -12.47 -9.32 -2.94
C ASN A 74 -13.39 -8.42 -3.77
N ALA A 75 -12.87 -7.35 -4.37
CA ALA A 75 -13.69 -6.51 -5.22
C ALA A 75 -13.87 -7.09 -6.62
N SER A 76 -15.05 -6.82 -7.20
CA SER A 76 -15.34 -7.04 -8.60
C SER A 76 -15.20 -5.74 -9.40
N ALA A 77 -14.57 -5.82 -10.57
CA ALA A 77 -14.51 -4.69 -11.51
C ALA A 77 -15.90 -4.23 -11.96
N TRP A 78 -16.84 -5.17 -12.10
CA TRP A 78 -18.23 -4.87 -12.46
C TRP A 78 -18.95 -4.04 -11.39
N GLY A 79 -18.64 -4.25 -10.11
CA GLY A 79 -19.18 -3.44 -9.02
C GLY A 79 -18.68 -1.98 -9.02
N LEU A 80 -17.53 -1.72 -9.65
CA LEU A 80 -16.96 -0.39 -9.74
C LEU A 80 -17.31 0.34 -11.06
N ILE A 81 -17.60 -0.40 -12.15
CA ILE A 81 -17.70 0.18 -13.49
C ILE A 81 -18.80 1.24 -13.61
N GLY A 82 -19.96 1.02 -13.01
CA GLY A 82 -21.06 2.00 -13.02
C GLY A 82 -20.68 3.31 -12.33
N ARG A 83 -20.03 3.22 -11.17
CA ARG A 83 -19.50 4.40 -10.45
C ARG A 83 -18.38 5.07 -11.23
N TRP A 84 -17.53 4.29 -11.87
CA TRP A 84 -16.43 4.80 -12.67
C TRP A 84 -16.93 5.61 -13.87
N ILE A 85 -17.87 5.08 -14.64
CA ILE A 85 -18.48 5.79 -15.76
C ILE A 85 -19.12 7.10 -15.30
N LEU A 86 -19.87 7.08 -14.19
CA LEU A 86 -20.45 8.29 -13.60
C LEU A 86 -19.36 9.31 -13.19
N TRP A 87 -18.26 8.86 -12.57
CA TRP A 87 -17.17 9.75 -12.19
C TRP A 87 -16.44 10.35 -13.39
N VAL A 88 -16.25 9.56 -14.46
CA VAL A 88 -15.68 10.05 -15.73
C VAL A 88 -16.60 11.10 -16.33
N LEU A 89 -17.91 10.84 -16.42
CA LEU A 89 -18.90 11.77 -16.93
C LEU A 89 -18.92 13.08 -16.14
N LEU A 90 -18.98 13.00 -14.81
CA LEU A 90 -18.93 14.16 -13.93
C LEU A 90 -17.61 14.94 -14.07
N THR A 91 -16.50 14.24 -14.25
CA THR A 91 -15.19 14.87 -14.46
C THR A 91 -15.17 15.64 -15.80
N ILE A 92 -15.76 15.09 -16.86
CA ILE A 92 -15.87 15.76 -18.15
C ILE A 92 -16.78 16.99 -18.02
N ILE A 93 -17.99 16.85 -17.45
CA ILE A 93 -18.95 17.95 -17.27
C ILE A 93 -18.39 19.09 -16.43
N THR A 94 -17.57 18.76 -15.42
CA THR A 94 -16.97 19.77 -14.52
C THR A 94 -15.59 20.22 -14.96
N PHE A 95 -15.19 19.96 -16.22
CA PHE A 95 -13.85 20.30 -16.74
C PHE A 95 -12.70 19.85 -15.85
N GLY A 96 -12.81 18.60 -15.30
CA GLY A 96 -11.79 18.00 -14.45
C GLY A 96 -11.92 18.28 -12.94
N ILE A 97 -12.75 19.22 -12.50
CA ILE A 97 -12.87 19.58 -11.07
C ILE A 97 -13.33 18.38 -10.25
N TYR A 98 -14.24 17.55 -10.76
CA TYR A 98 -14.74 16.38 -10.03
C TYR A 98 -13.66 15.32 -9.74
N SER A 99 -12.57 15.28 -10.50
CA SER A 99 -11.46 14.36 -10.29
C SER A 99 -10.84 14.48 -8.88
N PHE A 100 -10.94 15.64 -8.24
CA PHE A 100 -10.49 15.87 -6.87
C PHE A 100 -11.15 14.93 -5.84
N TRP A 101 -12.40 14.56 -6.07
CA TRP A 101 -13.12 13.63 -5.17
C TRP A 101 -12.96 12.17 -5.55
N VAL A 102 -12.57 11.89 -6.80
CA VAL A 102 -12.43 10.51 -7.30
C VAL A 102 -11.31 9.74 -6.58
N GLN A 103 -10.15 10.37 -6.42
CA GLN A 103 -8.97 9.71 -5.82
C GLN A 103 -9.19 9.19 -4.38
N PRO A 104 -9.68 10.01 -3.42
CA PRO A 104 -9.97 9.51 -2.07
C PRO A 104 -11.07 8.44 -2.05
N ARG A 105 -12.06 8.53 -2.95
CA ARG A 105 -13.13 7.51 -3.07
C ARG A 105 -12.59 6.17 -3.57
N ILE A 106 -11.69 6.20 -4.58
CA ILE A 106 -11.01 4.99 -5.04
C ILE A 106 -10.15 4.40 -3.90
N MET A 107 -9.44 5.24 -3.15
CA MET A 107 -8.60 4.77 -2.04
C MET A 107 -9.43 4.11 -0.95
N ARG A 108 -10.56 4.73 -0.57
CA ARG A 108 -11.52 4.12 0.37
C ARG A 108 -12.00 2.79 -0.16
N TRP A 109 -12.49 2.76 -1.39
CA TRP A 109 -13.00 1.53 -2.02
C TRP A 109 -11.94 0.41 -2.04
N LYS A 110 -10.66 0.73 -2.33
CA LYS A 110 -9.57 -0.26 -2.30
C LYS A 110 -9.38 -0.86 -0.92
N ILE A 111 -9.37 -0.04 0.12
CA ILE A 111 -9.09 -0.48 1.49
C ILE A 111 -10.27 -1.29 2.03
N GLU A 112 -11.50 -0.85 1.80
CA GLU A 112 -12.71 -1.50 2.28
C GLU A 112 -13.02 -2.85 1.60
N HIS A 113 -12.34 -3.19 0.48
CA HIS A 113 -12.47 -4.49 -0.19
C HIS A 113 -11.25 -5.40 0.03
N LEU A 114 -10.36 -5.04 0.96
CA LEU A 114 -9.35 -5.96 1.45
C LEU A 114 -9.96 -6.89 2.49
N GLU A 115 -9.54 -8.15 2.45
CA GLU A 115 -9.92 -9.19 3.40
C GLU A 115 -8.69 -10.03 3.72
N PHE A 116 -8.71 -10.72 4.86
CA PHE A 116 -7.74 -11.77 5.14
C PHE A 116 -8.13 -13.04 4.38
N ASP A 117 -7.16 -13.71 3.78
CA ASP A 117 -7.39 -14.98 3.09
C ASP A 117 -7.62 -16.08 4.12
N ALA A 118 -8.84 -16.63 4.16
CA ALA A 118 -9.23 -17.68 5.09
C ALA A 118 -8.35 -18.94 5.01
N THR A 119 -7.74 -19.20 3.85
CA THR A 119 -6.85 -20.36 3.65
C THR A 119 -5.48 -20.21 4.29
N SER A 120 -5.06 -18.99 4.59
CA SER A 120 -3.78 -18.70 5.24
C SER A 120 -3.88 -18.54 6.76
N THR A 121 -5.10 -18.64 7.31
CA THR A 121 -5.39 -18.43 8.73
C THR A 121 -5.11 -19.70 9.56
N ALA A 122 -4.76 -20.83 8.93
CA ALA A 122 -4.56 -22.10 9.62
C ALA A 122 -3.44 -22.09 10.68
N ASP A 123 -2.40 -21.25 10.48
CA ASP A 123 -1.25 -21.14 11.39
C ASP A 123 -1.37 -19.99 12.40
N ASN A 124 -2.29 -19.08 12.21
CA ASN A 124 -2.53 -17.97 13.13
C ASN A 124 -4.02 -17.67 13.21
N PRO A 125 -4.74 -18.24 14.22
CA PRO A 125 -6.19 -18.08 14.34
C PRO A 125 -6.57 -16.60 14.44
N ALA A 126 -7.65 -16.22 13.76
CA ALA A 126 -8.22 -14.89 13.85
C ALA A 126 -8.36 -14.47 15.32
N PRO A 127 -8.12 -13.20 15.66
CA PRO A 127 -8.42 -12.71 16.99
C PRO A 127 -9.88 -13.04 17.33
N ALA A 128 -10.08 -13.56 18.53
CA ALA A 128 -11.31 -14.21 19.01
C ALA A 128 -12.61 -13.61 18.47
N GLU A 129 -13.50 -14.48 18.08
CA GLU A 129 -14.89 -14.22 17.70
C GLU A 129 -15.60 -13.30 18.71
N GLY A 130 -15.57 -11.99 18.49
CA GLY A 130 -16.20 -11.02 19.37
C GLY A 130 -16.33 -9.62 18.76
N ARG A 131 -15.75 -9.37 17.59
CA ARG A 131 -15.81 -8.08 16.90
C ARG A 131 -16.53 -8.12 15.55
N SER A 132 -17.67 -8.81 15.51
CA SER A 132 -18.47 -8.99 14.28
C SER A 132 -19.05 -7.69 13.68
N ASP A 133 -19.05 -6.59 14.41
CA ASP A 133 -19.67 -5.33 13.97
C ASP A 133 -18.66 -4.31 13.37
N VAL A 134 -17.34 -4.56 13.45
CA VAL A 134 -16.33 -3.66 12.89
C VAL A 134 -15.80 -4.23 11.58
N PRO A 135 -15.88 -3.47 10.46
CA PRO A 135 -15.29 -3.92 9.21
C PRO A 135 -13.80 -4.17 9.39
N ALA A 136 -13.30 -5.30 8.87
CA ALA A 136 -11.90 -5.69 9.00
C ALA A 136 -10.94 -4.60 8.49
N PHE A 137 -11.33 -3.89 7.44
CA PHE A 137 -10.58 -2.78 6.86
C PHE A 137 -11.46 -1.55 6.71
N ARG A 138 -11.03 -0.41 7.22
CA ARG A 138 -11.75 0.88 7.14
C ARG A 138 -10.81 2.01 6.74
N PHE A 139 -11.34 2.96 5.97
CA PHE A 139 -10.62 4.17 5.57
C PHE A 139 -11.49 5.41 5.77
N ASP A 140 -10.96 6.43 6.47
CA ASP A 140 -11.66 7.67 6.78
C ASP A 140 -11.03 8.93 6.15
N GLY A 141 -10.01 8.78 5.28
CA GLY A 141 -9.34 9.89 4.63
C GLY A 141 -10.25 10.72 3.71
N GLY A 142 -10.24 12.03 3.94
CA GLY A 142 -11.04 13.01 3.19
C GLY A 142 -10.29 13.62 2.01
N ALA A 143 -11.05 14.21 1.05
CA ALA A 143 -10.47 14.85 -0.12
C ALA A 143 -9.61 16.08 0.24
N ALA A 144 -10.04 16.91 1.18
CA ALA A 144 -9.30 18.11 1.57
C ALA A 144 -7.92 17.78 2.14
N THR A 145 -7.84 16.83 3.07
CA THR A 145 -6.56 16.40 3.68
C THR A 145 -5.69 15.63 2.69
N TYR A 146 -6.29 14.84 1.80
CA TYR A 146 -5.57 14.16 0.72
C TYR A 146 -4.85 15.16 -0.21
N TRP A 147 -5.59 16.16 -0.69
CA TRP A 147 -5.03 17.16 -1.60
C TRP A 147 -4.11 18.15 -0.89
N GLY A 148 -4.40 18.52 0.35
CA GLY A 148 -3.49 19.35 1.17
C GLY A 148 -2.14 18.68 1.35
N THR A 149 -2.11 17.41 1.73
CA THR A 149 -0.86 16.61 1.82
C THR A 149 -0.22 16.42 0.44
N GLY A 150 -1.03 16.21 -0.61
CA GLY A 150 -0.56 16.07 -1.98
C GLY A 150 0.10 17.34 -2.51
N LEU A 151 -0.50 18.50 -2.27
CA LEU A 151 0.05 19.80 -2.65
C LEU A 151 1.37 20.08 -1.93
N LEU A 152 1.44 19.83 -0.62
CA LEU A 152 2.68 20.00 0.12
C LEU A 152 3.77 19.07 -0.44
N ALA A 153 3.46 17.80 -0.67
CA ALA A 153 4.40 16.84 -1.26
C ALA A 153 4.88 17.29 -2.67
N PHE A 154 3.98 17.83 -3.47
CA PHE A 154 4.28 18.36 -4.80
C PHE A 154 5.22 19.57 -4.74
N LEU A 155 4.90 20.56 -3.89
CA LEU A 155 5.74 21.75 -3.71
C LEU A 155 7.14 21.37 -3.24
N VAL A 156 7.25 20.50 -2.21
CA VAL A 156 8.55 20.02 -1.71
C VAL A 156 9.33 19.34 -2.84
N THR A 157 8.69 18.55 -3.69
CA THR A 157 9.35 17.86 -4.80
C THR A 157 9.82 18.84 -5.88
N ILE A 158 9.00 19.82 -6.28
CA ILE A 158 9.35 20.79 -7.32
C ILE A 158 10.47 21.73 -6.85
N PHE A 159 10.35 22.33 -5.66
CA PHE A 159 11.35 23.26 -5.15
C PHE A 159 12.73 22.61 -4.93
N THR A 160 12.79 21.29 -4.78
CA THR A 160 14.04 20.55 -4.65
C THR A 160 14.44 19.82 -5.93
N LEU A 161 13.80 20.12 -7.06
CA LEU A 161 14.07 19.45 -8.35
C LEU A 161 14.01 17.91 -8.26
N GLY A 162 13.11 17.39 -7.41
CA GLY A 162 12.92 15.95 -7.20
C GLY A 162 13.82 15.33 -6.11
N LEU A 163 14.83 16.03 -5.59
CA LEU A 163 15.72 15.50 -4.56
C LEU A 163 14.97 15.15 -3.27
N ALA A 164 13.95 15.90 -2.90
CA ALA A 164 13.14 15.62 -1.72
C ALA A 164 11.95 14.69 -1.99
N PHE A 165 11.91 13.99 -3.11
CA PHE A 165 10.86 12.99 -3.41
C PHE A 165 10.66 11.96 -2.29
N PRO A 166 11.70 11.40 -1.63
CA PRO A 166 11.52 10.48 -0.50
C PRO A 166 10.70 11.08 0.63
N PHE A 167 10.93 12.36 0.96
CA PHE A 167 10.18 13.06 2.01
C PHE A 167 8.72 13.28 1.60
N ALA A 168 8.48 13.68 0.35
CA ALA A 168 7.15 13.83 -0.21
C ALA A 168 6.36 12.50 -0.23
N LEU A 169 7.04 11.39 -0.53
CA LEU A 169 6.45 10.06 -0.49
C LEU A 169 6.08 9.66 0.94
N VAL A 170 6.97 9.88 1.91
CA VAL A 170 6.72 9.59 3.33
C VAL A 170 5.52 10.38 3.86
N LEU A 171 5.37 11.65 3.49
CA LEU A 171 4.19 12.46 3.85
C LEU A 171 2.89 11.79 3.38
N LYS A 172 2.83 11.33 2.14
CA LYS A 172 1.67 10.62 1.59
C LYS A 172 1.41 9.27 2.26
N LEU A 173 2.47 8.51 2.56
CA LEU A 173 2.35 7.22 3.23
C LEU A 173 1.87 7.36 4.68
N ARG A 174 2.40 8.33 5.43
CA ARG A 174 1.92 8.66 6.78
C ARG A 174 0.47 9.11 6.78
N TRP A 175 0.09 9.96 5.82
CA TRP A 175 -1.30 10.37 5.68
C TRP A 175 -2.21 9.16 5.42
N LYS A 176 -1.82 8.27 4.49
CA LYS A 176 -2.58 7.06 4.19
C LYS A 176 -2.69 6.14 5.40
N ALA A 177 -1.59 5.86 6.10
CA ALA A 177 -1.56 5.02 7.28
C ALA A 177 -2.49 5.57 8.37
N LYS A 178 -2.35 6.85 8.71
CA LYS A 178 -3.19 7.53 9.70
C LYS A 178 -4.70 7.40 9.45
N HIS A 179 -5.11 7.26 8.20
CA HIS A 179 -6.51 7.13 7.81
C HIS A 179 -6.94 5.68 7.50
N THR A 180 -6.07 4.71 7.77
CA THR A 180 -6.35 3.29 7.56
C THR A 180 -6.48 2.58 8.91
N TYR A 181 -7.54 1.80 9.06
CA TYR A 181 -7.81 1.00 10.24
C TYR A 181 -7.98 -0.46 9.83
N ILE A 182 -7.37 -1.35 10.59
CA ILE A 182 -7.43 -2.80 10.40
C ILE A 182 -7.90 -3.43 11.70
N GLU A 183 -9.06 -4.10 11.67
CA GLU A 183 -9.69 -4.71 12.85
C GLU A 183 -9.81 -3.73 14.04
N GLY A 184 -10.12 -2.46 13.74
CA GLY A 184 -10.28 -1.40 14.73
C GLY A 184 -8.98 -0.75 15.22
N ARG A 185 -7.80 -1.30 14.86
CA ARG A 185 -6.48 -0.71 15.16
C ARG A 185 -6.05 0.24 14.04
N GLN A 186 -5.50 1.38 14.40
CA GLN A 186 -4.99 2.35 13.42
C GLN A 186 -3.65 1.86 12.86
N VAL A 187 -3.47 2.00 11.53
CA VAL A 187 -2.16 1.77 10.92
C VAL A 187 -1.27 2.97 11.19
N SER A 188 -0.06 2.74 11.66
CA SER A 188 1.00 3.73 11.77
C SER A 188 2.09 3.51 10.71
N PHE A 189 2.88 4.53 10.42
CA PHE A 189 3.97 4.47 9.46
C PHE A 189 5.23 5.08 10.08
N ASP A 190 6.23 4.27 10.34
CA ASP A 190 7.49 4.65 10.99
C ASP A 190 8.60 5.01 10.00
N GLY A 191 8.41 4.73 8.71
CA GLY A 191 9.36 5.08 7.66
C GLY A 191 9.71 6.57 7.66
N THR A 192 10.99 6.88 7.50
CA THR A 192 11.48 8.26 7.46
C THR A 192 11.98 8.65 6.07
N GLY A 193 11.89 9.95 5.73
CA GLY A 193 12.43 10.46 4.49
C GLY A 193 13.94 10.21 4.36
N PHE A 194 14.69 10.32 5.46
CA PHE A 194 16.13 10.03 5.49
C PHE A 194 16.41 8.52 5.32
N GLY A 195 15.64 7.65 5.91
CA GLY A 195 15.78 6.19 5.74
C GLY A 195 15.58 5.74 4.30
N LEU A 196 14.70 6.43 3.55
CA LEU A 196 14.52 6.16 2.13
C LEU A 196 15.53 6.89 1.24
N PHE A 197 16.07 8.04 1.68
CA PHE A 197 16.88 8.93 0.85
C PHE A 197 18.15 8.26 0.29
N GLY A 198 18.87 7.49 1.11
CA GLY A 198 20.05 6.76 0.67
C GLY A 198 19.74 5.73 -0.43
N ASN A 199 18.66 4.96 -0.25
CA ASN A 199 18.17 4.03 -1.27
C ASN A 199 17.69 4.76 -2.52
N TRP A 200 16.99 5.87 -2.36
CA TRP A 200 16.53 6.71 -3.45
C TRP A 200 17.70 7.24 -4.30
N LEU A 201 18.72 7.79 -3.67
CA LEU A 201 19.90 8.31 -4.37
C LEU A 201 20.62 7.20 -5.14
N LYS A 202 20.81 6.03 -4.51
CA LYS A 202 21.37 4.85 -5.16
C LYS A 202 20.55 4.41 -6.37
N TRP A 203 19.21 4.36 -6.24
CA TRP A 203 18.32 3.95 -7.34
C TRP A 203 18.32 4.98 -8.47
N MET A 204 18.35 6.26 -8.16
CA MET A 204 18.48 7.35 -9.13
C MET A 204 19.77 7.21 -9.93
N PHE A 205 20.89 6.98 -9.24
CA PHE A 205 22.20 6.81 -9.88
C PHE A 205 22.26 5.56 -10.77
N LEU A 206 21.74 4.43 -10.28
CA LEU A 206 21.65 3.20 -11.08
C LEU A 206 20.72 3.36 -12.29
N THR A 207 19.62 4.07 -12.15
CA THR A 207 18.71 4.38 -13.26
C THR A 207 19.39 5.22 -14.34
N LEU A 208 20.20 6.21 -13.91
CA LEU A 208 20.96 7.05 -14.84
C LEU A 208 22.00 6.21 -15.60
N ILE A 209 22.82 5.41 -14.91
CA ILE A 209 23.83 4.55 -15.53
C ILE A 209 23.23 3.52 -16.49
N THR A 210 22.09 2.95 -16.13
CA THR A 210 21.42 1.92 -16.93
C THR A 210 20.45 2.49 -17.97
N VAL A 211 20.51 3.81 -18.22
CA VAL A 211 19.64 4.51 -19.18
C VAL A 211 18.16 4.18 -18.93
N GLY A 212 17.75 4.18 -17.67
CA GLY A 212 16.36 3.95 -17.24
C GLY A 212 15.98 2.49 -17.01
N ILE A 213 16.78 1.50 -17.40
CA ILE A 213 16.43 0.07 -17.22
C ILE A 213 16.22 -0.27 -15.73
N TYR A 214 17.02 0.30 -14.84
CA TYR A 214 16.89 0.02 -13.40
C TYR A 214 15.55 0.48 -12.79
N SER A 215 14.84 1.41 -13.41
CA SER A 215 13.52 1.88 -12.95
C SER A 215 12.50 0.74 -12.80
N PHE A 216 12.64 -0.36 -13.57
CA PHE A 216 11.80 -1.55 -13.45
C PHE A 216 11.82 -2.19 -12.06
N TRP A 217 12.93 -2.07 -11.32
CA TRP A 217 13.05 -2.65 -9.98
C TRP A 217 12.65 -1.67 -8.86
N ILE A 218 12.55 -0.38 -9.15
CA ILE A 218 12.26 0.65 -8.14
C ILE A 218 10.84 0.47 -7.57
N GLN A 219 9.83 0.31 -8.44
CA GLN A 219 8.42 0.24 -8.02
C GLN A 219 8.12 -0.90 -7.03
N PRO A 220 8.46 -2.18 -7.30
CA PRO A 220 8.22 -3.24 -6.33
C PRO A 220 9.04 -3.08 -5.04
N ARG A 221 10.24 -2.51 -5.11
CA ARG A 221 11.05 -2.19 -3.92
C ARG A 221 10.44 -1.08 -3.07
N LEU A 222 9.86 -0.04 -3.71
CA LEU A 222 9.11 1.00 -3.01
C LEU A 222 7.86 0.44 -2.33
N ILE A 223 7.12 -0.43 -3.01
CA ILE A 223 5.95 -1.11 -2.42
C ILE A 223 6.39 -1.92 -1.21
N LYS A 224 7.43 -2.76 -1.36
CA LYS A 224 8.00 -3.54 -0.26
C LYS A 224 8.38 -2.65 0.92
N TRP A 225 9.21 -1.64 0.69
CA TRP A 225 9.61 -0.70 1.72
C TRP A 225 8.42 -0.02 2.40
N SER A 226 7.41 0.40 1.61
CA SER A 226 6.23 1.07 2.16
C SER A 226 5.31 0.16 2.97
N VAL A 227 5.30 -1.13 2.71
CA VAL A 227 4.53 -2.12 3.46
C VAL A 227 5.27 -2.49 4.75
N GLU A 228 6.57 -2.76 4.67
CA GLU A 228 7.39 -3.23 5.80
C GLU A 228 7.65 -2.14 6.87
N HIS A 229 7.37 -0.85 6.58
CA HIS A 229 7.42 0.25 7.53
C HIS A 229 6.03 0.65 8.06
N GLN A 230 5.07 -0.25 8.00
CA GLN A 230 3.77 -0.10 8.65
C GLN A 230 3.73 -0.95 9.91
N SER A 231 2.99 -0.48 10.91
CA SER A 231 2.70 -1.21 12.15
C SER A 231 1.27 -0.93 12.58
N LEU A 232 0.73 -1.77 13.45
CA LEU A 232 -0.60 -1.59 14.04
C LEU A 232 -0.44 -0.99 15.44
N SER A 233 -1.12 0.12 15.68
CA SER A 233 -1.13 0.83 16.97
C SER A 233 -2.43 0.59 17.72
#